data_7a9d5dc741fc26a8ab7156c4a893c42d
#
_entry.id   7a9d5dc741fc26a8ab7156c4a893c42d
#
_cell.length_a   1.000
_cell.length_b   1.000
_cell.length_c   1.000
_cell.angle_alpha   90.00
_cell.angle_beta   90.00
_cell.angle_gamma   90.00
#
_symmetry.space_group_name_H-M   'P 1'
#
loop_
_entity.id
_entity.type
_entity.pdbx_description
1 polymer ?
#
loop_
_entity_poly.entity_id
_entity_poly.type
_entity_poly.pdbx_seq_one_letter_code
_entity_poly.pdbx_strand_id
1 'polypeptide(L)'
;MKKHLLLFVSFILLSLWVAAQPEEEQSIFDYLSGEPVVQLTISANFDSIIANKYQSAYWDATLQMKNDEQVWDIKIKTRGRFRRRICEFPPIKLEFVKQDLRDKGLNTHDDLKLVTHCLNNSISDNFVLREALAYDLYRELTPMSFRYQIIKVTYINTGKKRYKIKRYGILIEDEKDVAKRLEGVTRDTFGLAWNNIQAKSVELAASYQYMIGNTDWSIPMQRNLKFIHRVDSDEWLAIPYDFDMSGLVSPTYGIPNPDLPISSLKERYYQGEQMPSAETIALLKAKKSAILKRCKDFKVLSATHRSEVYDFLDSFFEDLEAGTAFLNEQE
;
A
#
# COMPACT_ATOMS: atom_id res chain seq x y z
N MET A 1 -75.51 -11.66 -41.55
CA MET A 1 -74.13 -12.04 -41.87
C MET A 1 -73.23 -11.15 -41.02
N LYS A 2 -72.74 -11.68 -39.85
CA LYS A 2 -71.77 -10.97 -38.95
C LYS A 2 -70.41 -11.59 -39.15
N LYS A 3 -69.44 -10.79 -39.64
CA LYS A 3 -68.03 -11.22 -39.75
C LYS A 3 -67.36 -10.97 -38.43
N HIS A 4 -66.85 -12.00 -37.81
CA HIS A 4 -65.98 -11.94 -36.64
C HIS A 4 -64.52 -11.76 -37.10
N LEU A 5 -63.90 -10.64 -36.70
CA LEU A 5 -62.49 -10.32 -36.92
C LEU A 5 -61.72 -10.89 -35.69
N LEU A 6 -60.92 -11.92 -35.91
CA LEU A 6 -59.98 -12.45 -34.92
C LEU A 6 -58.69 -11.61 -34.92
N LEU A 7 -58.47 -10.88 -33.86
CA LEU A 7 -57.19 -10.20 -33.58
C LEU A 7 -56.21 -11.20 -32.98
N PHE A 8 -55.16 -11.56 -33.72
CA PHE A 8 -54.03 -12.32 -33.19
C PHE A 8 -53.06 -11.30 -32.48
N VAL A 9 -53.00 -11.37 -31.16
CA VAL A 9 -52.02 -10.63 -30.37
C VAL A 9 -50.79 -11.53 -30.24
N SER A 10 -49.72 -11.24 -31.01
CA SER A 10 -48.43 -11.88 -30.88
C SER A 10 -47.68 -11.28 -29.69
N PHE A 11 -47.59 -12.01 -28.61
CA PHE A 11 -46.70 -11.71 -27.47
C PHE A 11 -45.26 -12.03 -27.89
N ILE A 12 -44.45 -11.00 -28.20
CA ILE A 12 -42.99 -11.14 -28.34
C ILE A 12 -42.40 -11.14 -26.95
N LEU A 13 -42.03 -12.32 -26.47
CA LEU A 13 -41.18 -12.48 -25.28
C LEU A 13 -39.78 -12.03 -25.66
N LEU A 14 -39.43 -10.77 -25.34
CA LEU A 14 -38.02 -10.34 -25.26
C LEU A 14 -37.43 -10.98 -24.05
N SER A 15 -36.72 -12.09 -24.22
CA SER A 15 -35.78 -12.62 -23.22
C SER A 15 -34.60 -11.65 -23.10
N LEU A 16 -34.61 -10.79 -22.08
CA LEU A 16 -33.45 -10.03 -21.66
C LEU A 16 -32.37 -11.02 -21.19
N TRP A 17 -31.45 -11.33 -22.08
CA TRP A 17 -30.18 -11.89 -21.70
C TRP A 17 -29.43 -10.81 -20.91
N VAL A 18 -29.60 -10.80 -19.59
CA VAL A 18 -28.65 -10.14 -18.71
C VAL A 18 -27.40 -11.02 -18.76
N ALA A 19 -26.43 -10.62 -19.59
CA ALA A 19 -25.10 -11.18 -19.51
C ALA A 19 -24.62 -10.94 -18.08
N ALA A 20 -24.55 -11.99 -17.27
CA ALA A 20 -23.89 -11.93 -15.96
C ALA A 20 -22.49 -11.42 -16.26
N GLN A 21 -22.15 -10.24 -15.75
CA GLN A 21 -20.76 -9.79 -15.76
C GLN A 21 -19.99 -10.88 -15.02
N PRO A 22 -18.83 -11.32 -15.55
CA PRO A 22 -18.02 -12.29 -14.85
C PRO A 22 -17.77 -11.75 -13.42
N GLU A 23 -18.15 -12.53 -12.43
CA GLU A 23 -17.91 -12.20 -11.03
C GLU A 23 -16.42 -11.93 -10.89
N GLU A 24 -16.06 -10.76 -10.37
CA GLU A 24 -14.66 -10.35 -10.31
C GLU A 24 -13.93 -11.30 -9.37
N GLU A 25 -12.99 -12.08 -9.89
CA GLU A 25 -12.24 -13.06 -9.10
C GLU A 25 -11.53 -12.35 -7.95
N GLN A 26 -11.88 -12.73 -6.72
CA GLN A 26 -11.27 -12.24 -5.50
C GLN A 26 -9.77 -12.53 -5.49
N SER A 27 -8.97 -11.60 -4.98
CA SER A 27 -7.53 -11.83 -4.81
C SER A 27 -7.21 -12.50 -3.47
N ILE A 28 -6.02 -13.07 -3.35
CA ILE A 28 -5.51 -13.54 -2.04
C ILE A 28 -5.40 -12.37 -1.04
N PHE A 29 -5.14 -11.15 -1.51
CA PHE A 29 -5.18 -9.97 -0.65
C PHE A 29 -6.58 -9.75 -0.09
N ASP A 30 -7.63 -9.84 -0.90
CA ASP A 30 -9.02 -9.69 -0.47
C ASP A 30 -9.43 -10.79 0.51
N TYR A 31 -9.01 -12.03 0.25
CA TYR A 31 -9.26 -13.16 1.13
C TYR A 31 -8.64 -12.97 2.53
N LEU A 32 -7.43 -12.41 2.60
CA LEU A 32 -6.71 -12.13 3.85
C LEU A 32 -7.06 -10.76 4.45
N SER A 33 -8.11 -10.10 3.98
CA SER A 33 -8.53 -8.76 4.40
C SER A 33 -9.95 -8.76 4.98
N GLY A 34 -10.42 -7.60 5.46
CA GLY A 34 -11.82 -7.42 5.88
C GLY A 34 -12.01 -7.10 7.36
N GLU A 35 -11.03 -7.40 8.19
CA GLU A 35 -11.03 -7.04 9.61
C GLU A 35 -10.13 -5.81 9.84
N PRO A 36 -10.40 -4.96 10.84
CA PRO A 36 -9.49 -3.86 11.17
C PRO A 36 -8.05 -4.31 11.44
N VAL A 37 -7.89 -5.50 12.05
CA VAL A 37 -6.61 -6.17 12.28
C VAL A 37 -6.79 -7.68 12.10
N VAL A 38 -6.33 -8.23 11.01
CA VAL A 38 -6.36 -9.67 10.77
C VAL A 38 -5.24 -10.36 11.55
N GLN A 39 -5.53 -11.52 12.14
CA GLN A 39 -4.53 -12.30 12.86
C GLN A 39 -4.05 -13.46 12.00
N LEU A 40 -2.74 -13.49 11.74
CA LEU A 40 -2.08 -14.54 10.95
C LEU A 40 -1.06 -15.31 11.79
N THR A 41 -0.88 -16.57 11.47
CA THR A 41 0.25 -17.39 11.92
C THR A 41 1.09 -17.75 10.72
N ILE A 42 2.40 -17.48 10.79
CA ILE A 42 3.37 -17.88 9.77
C ILE A 42 4.42 -18.77 10.45
N SER A 43 4.55 -20.00 9.95
CA SER A 43 5.54 -20.97 10.45
C SER A 43 6.61 -21.21 9.41
N ALA A 44 7.87 -20.96 9.76
CA ALA A 44 9.03 -21.12 8.88
C ALA A 44 10.32 -21.30 9.68
N ASN A 45 11.39 -21.71 9.02
CA ASN A 45 12.74 -21.68 9.64
C ASN A 45 13.31 -20.27 9.59
N PHE A 46 12.84 -19.40 10.50
CA PHE A 46 13.27 -18.00 10.56
C PHE A 46 14.77 -17.85 10.92
N ASP A 47 15.37 -18.82 11.63
CA ASP A 47 16.81 -18.82 11.87
C ASP A 47 17.59 -18.83 10.53
N SER A 48 17.19 -19.70 9.59
CA SER A 48 17.80 -19.77 8.27
C SER A 48 17.49 -18.54 7.41
N ILE A 49 16.24 -18.06 7.44
CA ILE A 49 15.82 -16.88 6.67
C ILE A 49 16.60 -15.64 7.08
N ILE A 50 16.75 -15.41 8.39
CA ILE A 50 17.47 -14.24 8.94
C ILE A 50 18.97 -14.35 8.68
N ALA A 51 19.54 -15.52 8.91
CA ALA A 51 20.98 -15.76 8.66
C ALA A 51 21.36 -15.56 7.18
N ASN A 52 20.44 -15.85 6.27
CA ASN A 52 20.64 -15.76 4.83
C ASN A 52 19.87 -14.59 4.17
N LYS A 53 19.51 -13.56 4.93
CA LYS A 53 18.64 -12.48 4.47
C LYS A 53 19.15 -11.71 3.25
N TYR A 54 20.44 -11.82 2.92
CA TYR A 54 21.02 -11.20 1.73
C TYR A 54 20.91 -12.04 0.46
N GLN A 55 20.61 -13.34 0.61
CA GLN A 55 20.45 -14.23 -0.53
C GLN A 55 19.08 -14.02 -1.21
N SER A 56 19.06 -14.16 -2.53
CA SER A 56 17.81 -14.15 -3.31
C SER A 56 17.20 -15.56 -3.35
N ALA A 57 16.92 -16.13 -2.17
CA ALA A 57 16.39 -17.48 -2.04
C ALA A 57 14.95 -17.45 -1.53
N TYR A 58 14.22 -18.52 -1.81
CA TYR A 58 12.91 -18.79 -1.26
C TYR A 58 13.01 -19.89 -0.19
N TRP A 59 12.19 -19.75 0.84
CA TRP A 59 12.08 -20.71 1.95
C TRP A 59 10.63 -21.17 2.09
N ASP A 60 10.43 -22.45 2.31
CA ASP A 60 9.12 -23.02 2.56
C ASP A 60 8.58 -22.52 3.90
N ALA A 61 7.29 -22.23 3.90
CA ALA A 61 6.57 -21.76 5.07
C ALA A 61 5.09 -22.16 4.97
N THR A 62 4.38 -22.07 6.09
CA THR A 62 2.93 -22.16 6.11
C THR A 62 2.33 -20.85 6.63
N LEU A 63 1.16 -20.50 6.10
CA LEU A 63 0.37 -19.36 6.57
C LEU A 63 -1.05 -19.83 6.90
N GLN A 64 -1.55 -19.38 8.04
CA GLN A 64 -2.92 -19.63 8.45
C GLN A 64 -3.54 -18.36 9.06
N MET A 65 -4.74 -18.03 8.66
CA MET A 65 -5.54 -16.99 9.28
C MET A 65 -6.21 -17.53 10.55
N LYS A 66 -6.29 -16.74 11.60
CA LYS A 66 -7.00 -17.15 12.81
C LYS A 66 -8.49 -17.33 12.50
N ASN A 67 -9.08 -18.41 13.04
CA ASN A 67 -10.46 -18.80 12.82
C ASN A 67 -10.76 -19.26 11.38
N ASP A 68 -9.75 -19.59 10.61
CA ASP A 68 -9.85 -20.22 9.31
C ASP A 68 -9.13 -21.57 9.35
N GLU A 69 -9.76 -22.62 8.83
CA GLU A 69 -9.17 -23.96 8.77
C GLU A 69 -8.14 -24.09 7.64
N GLN A 70 -8.17 -23.14 6.67
CA GLN A 70 -7.25 -23.15 5.54
C GLN A 70 -5.82 -22.89 6.01
N VAL A 71 -4.94 -23.82 5.73
CA VAL A 71 -3.50 -23.67 5.82
C VAL A 71 -2.94 -23.56 4.41
N TRP A 72 -2.21 -22.48 4.14
CA TRP A 72 -1.57 -22.24 2.86
C TRP A 72 -0.11 -22.66 2.93
N ASP A 73 0.31 -23.51 2.02
CA ASP A 73 1.73 -23.73 1.76
C ASP A 73 2.24 -22.57 0.91
N ILE A 74 3.22 -21.85 1.41
CA ILE A 74 3.77 -20.64 0.78
C ILE A 74 5.28 -20.69 0.71
N LYS A 75 5.84 -19.82 -0.13
CA LYS A 75 7.25 -19.52 -0.10
C LYS A 75 7.49 -18.12 0.43
N ILE A 76 8.53 -17.96 1.22
CA ILE A 76 8.96 -16.66 1.77
C ILE A 76 10.29 -16.27 1.11
N LYS A 77 10.40 -14.99 0.73
CA LYS A 77 11.64 -14.36 0.28
C LYS A 77 11.85 -13.04 0.99
N THR A 78 13.07 -12.77 1.47
CA THR A 78 13.42 -11.47 2.02
C THR A 78 13.46 -10.41 0.92
N ARG A 79 13.01 -9.17 1.22
CA ARG A 79 12.93 -8.09 0.25
C ARG A 79 13.51 -6.77 0.80
N GLY A 80 13.62 -5.77 -0.09
CA GLY A 80 14.17 -4.46 0.21
C GLY A 80 15.70 -4.45 0.28
N ARG A 81 16.35 -3.47 -0.34
CA ARG A 81 17.82 -3.37 -0.33
C ARG A 81 18.32 -2.82 1.00
N PHE A 82 17.77 -1.70 1.44
CA PHE A 82 18.19 -1.01 2.66
C PHE A 82 17.76 -1.79 3.90
N ARG A 83 16.49 -2.14 4.03
CA ARG A 83 15.94 -2.81 5.21
C ARG A 83 16.54 -4.20 5.45
N ARG A 84 16.96 -4.94 4.41
CA ARG A 84 17.72 -6.20 4.61
C ARG A 84 19.04 -6.00 5.33
N ARG A 85 19.67 -4.82 5.22
CA ARG A 85 20.93 -4.51 5.90
C ARG A 85 20.73 -4.14 7.35
N ILE A 86 19.76 -3.29 7.64
CA ILE A 86 19.57 -2.69 8.96
C ILE A 86 18.61 -3.47 9.87
N CYS A 87 17.58 -4.14 9.28
CA CYS A 87 16.57 -4.83 10.08
C CYS A 87 17.10 -6.16 10.64
N GLU A 88 16.81 -6.41 11.90
CA GLU A 88 16.98 -7.72 12.53
C GLU A 88 16.00 -8.73 11.94
N PHE A 89 14.77 -8.29 11.65
CA PHE A 89 13.75 -9.06 10.95
C PHE A 89 13.38 -8.31 9.66
N PRO A 90 13.90 -8.73 8.50
CA PRO A 90 13.70 -8.00 7.24
C PRO A 90 12.28 -8.12 6.73
N PRO A 91 11.80 -7.17 5.89
CA PRO A 91 10.57 -7.33 5.15
C PRO A 91 10.61 -8.57 4.28
N ILE A 92 9.46 -9.20 4.11
CA ILE A 92 9.33 -10.44 3.34
C ILE A 92 8.29 -10.30 2.23
N LYS A 93 8.47 -11.10 1.20
CA LYS A 93 7.48 -11.40 0.18
C LYS A 93 6.91 -12.76 0.47
N LEU A 94 5.60 -12.88 0.44
CA LEU A 94 4.87 -14.13 0.48
C LEU A 94 4.52 -14.50 -0.96
N GLU A 95 4.75 -15.76 -1.33
CA GLU A 95 4.40 -16.30 -2.64
C GLU A 95 3.54 -17.52 -2.43
N PHE A 96 2.32 -17.48 -2.95
CA PHE A 96 1.31 -18.53 -2.83
C PHE A 96 1.41 -19.50 -4.01
N VAL A 97 0.98 -20.74 -3.80
CA VAL A 97 0.88 -21.73 -4.86
C VAL A 97 -0.32 -21.39 -5.75
N LYS A 98 -0.08 -21.08 -7.03
CA LYS A 98 -1.16 -20.67 -7.96
C LYS A 98 -2.28 -21.69 -8.11
N GLN A 99 -1.96 -22.98 -7.95
CA GLN A 99 -3.00 -24.02 -7.99
C GLN A 99 -3.93 -23.92 -6.79
N ASP A 100 -3.39 -23.71 -5.59
CA ASP A 100 -4.19 -23.57 -4.37
C ASP A 100 -5.11 -22.36 -4.44
N LEU A 101 -4.63 -21.24 -5.06
CA LEU A 101 -5.47 -20.07 -5.31
C LEU A 101 -6.64 -20.40 -6.24
N ARG A 102 -6.39 -21.09 -7.36
CA ARG A 102 -7.45 -21.54 -8.28
C ARG A 102 -8.45 -22.47 -7.61
N ASP A 103 -7.98 -23.40 -6.81
CA ASP A 103 -8.82 -24.37 -6.10
C ASP A 103 -9.76 -23.68 -5.08
N LYS A 104 -9.38 -22.46 -4.66
CA LYS A 104 -10.20 -21.59 -3.81
C LYS A 104 -11.05 -20.58 -4.59
N GLY A 105 -11.02 -20.59 -5.93
CA GLY A 105 -11.73 -19.62 -6.76
C GLY A 105 -11.13 -18.20 -6.72
N LEU A 106 -9.84 -18.10 -6.36
CA LEU A 106 -9.12 -16.83 -6.33
C LEU A 106 -8.36 -16.59 -7.64
N ASN A 107 -8.07 -15.32 -7.94
CA ASN A 107 -7.17 -15.01 -9.03
C ASN A 107 -5.74 -15.52 -8.74
N THR A 108 -4.90 -15.57 -9.77
CA THR A 108 -3.54 -16.14 -9.66
C THR A 108 -2.44 -15.09 -9.44
N HIS A 109 -2.79 -13.92 -8.92
CA HIS A 109 -1.81 -12.97 -8.42
C HIS A 109 -1.30 -13.46 -7.06
N ASP A 110 -0.15 -14.10 -7.09
CA ASP A 110 0.36 -14.97 -6.03
C ASP A 110 1.33 -14.29 -5.07
N ASP A 111 1.64 -13.03 -5.31
CA ASP A 111 2.64 -12.27 -4.56
C ASP A 111 2.00 -11.27 -3.59
N LEU A 112 2.36 -11.34 -2.30
CA LEU A 112 2.04 -10.28 -1.33
C LEU A 112 3.31 -9.76 -0.66
N LYS A 113 3.40 -8.44 -0.55
CA LYS A 113 4.45 -7.78 0.24
C LYS A 113 3.99 -7.69 1.69
N LEU A 114 4.78 -8.27 2.60
CA LEU A 114 4.59 -8.11 4.04
C LEU A 114 5.66 -7.18 4.60
N VAL A 115 5.22 -5.99 5.03
CA VAL A 115 6.02 -5.07 5.84
C VAL A 115 6.10 -5.61 7.25
N THR A 116 7.31 -5.83 7.75
CA THR A 116 7.59 -6.43 9.06
C THR A 116 8.09 -5.41 10.06
N HIS A 117 8.20 -5.80 11.31
CA HIS A 117 8.57 -4.95 12.45
C HIS A 117 10.02 -4.46 12.48
N CYS A 118 10.90 -4.84 11.57
CA CYS A 118 12.29 -4.45 11.44
C CYS A 118 13.17 -4.78 12.67
N LEU A 119 12.95 -4.14 13.81
CA LEU A 119 13.73 -4.35 15.05
C LEU A 119 12.98 -5.24 16.05
N ASN A 120 13.70 -6.05 16.82
CA ASN A 120 13.13 -7.01 17.79
C ASN A 120 12.62 -6.35 19.09
N ASN A 121 12.01 -5.17 18.98
CA ASN A 121 11.40 -4.46 20.09
C ASN A 121 9.97 -4.02 19.76
N SER A 122 9.19 -3.67 20.77
CA SER A 122 7.78 -3.26 20.59
C SER A 122 7.63 -1.86 19.97
N ILE A 123 8.66 -1.03 19.99
CA ILE A 123 8.64 0.31 19.39
C ILE A 123 8.49 0.20 17.88
N SER A 124 9.09 -0.81 17.28
CA SER A 124 9.01 -1.06 15.84
C SER A 124 7.60 -1.36 15.34
N ASP A 125 6.71 -1.86 16.18
CA ASP A 125 5.29 -2.02 15.84
C ASP A 125 4.65 -0.65 15.50
N ASN A 126 5.08 0.44 16.17
CA ASN A 126 4.55 1.78 15.90
C ASN A 126 4.97 2.33 14.52
N PHE A 127 6.18 2.02 14.07
CA PHE A 127 6.64 2.43 12.74
C PHE A 127 5.80 1.75 11.64
N VAL A 128 5.56 0.45 11.79
CA VAL A 128 4.67 -0.29 10.89
C VAL A 128 3.26 0.27 10.89
N LEU A 129 2.71 0.59 12.06
CA LEU A 129 1.35 1.13 12.18
C LEU A 129 1.25 2.57 11.63
N ARG A 130 2.30 3.39 11.77
CA ARG A 130 2.36 4.73 11.14
C ARG A 130 2.46 4.62 9.61
N GLU A 131 3.21 3.64 9.09
CA GLU A 131 3.24 3.36 7.66
C GLU A 131 1.85 2.91 7.14
N ALA A 132 1.13 2.08 7.91
CA ALA A 132 -0.26 1.72 7.60
C ALA A 132 -1.17 2.96 7.54
N LEU A 133 -1.02 3.89 8.50
CA LEU A 133 -1.74 5.16 8.48
C LEU A 133 -1.39 5.98 7.22
N ALA A 134 -0.12 6.01 6.79
CA ALA A 134 0.23 6.70 5.55
C ALA A 134 -0.53 6.14 4.34
N TYR A 135 -0.66 4.82 4.20
CA TYR A 135 -1.53 4.24 3.16
C TYR A 135 -2.99 4.68 3.31
N ASP A 136 -3.53 4.70 4.52
CA ASP A 136 -4.91 5.11 4.78
C ASP A 136 -5.17 6.57 4.40
N LEU A 137 -4.24 7.46 4.73
CA LEU A 137 -4.33 8.89 4.40
C LEU A 137 -4.26 9.15 2.89
N TYR A 138 -3.40 8.42 2.16
CA TYR A 138 -3.35 8.58 0.70
C TYR A 138 -4.64 8.12 0.02
N ARG A 139 -5.24 7.02 0.51
CA ARG A 139 -6.55 6.54 0.04
C ARG A 139 -7.70 7.52 0.30
N GLU A 140 -7.58 8.36 1.32
CA GLU A 140 -8.55 9.44 1.56
C GLU A 140 -8.50 10.52 0.47
N LEU A 141 -7.35 10.70 -0.18
CA LEU A 141 -7.16 11.68 -1.25
C LEU A 141 -7.58 11.14 -2.62
N THR A 142 -7.35 9.84 -2.89
CA THR A 142 -7.55 9.26 -4.22
C THR A 142 -7.76 7.75 -4.18
N PRO A 143 -8.61 7.18 -5.07
CA PRO A 143 -8.67 5.74 -5.29
C PRO A 143 -7.43 5.19 -6.01
N MET A 144 -6.61 6.04 -6.66
CA MET A 144 -5.34 5.65 -7.31
C MET A 144 -4.25 5.41 -6.26
N SER A 145 -4.41 4.34 -5.48
CA SER A 145 -3.59 4.03 -4.32
C SER A 145 -3.51 2.52 -4.10
N PHE A 146 -2.51 2.06 -3.37
CA PHE A 146 -2.48 0.70 -2.87
C PHE A 146 -3.48 0.53 -1.73
N ARG A 147 -4.18 -0.60 -1.71
CA ARG A 147 -4.89 -1.07 -0.51
C ARG A 147 -3.89 -1.74 0.43
N TYR A 148 -4.18 -1.71 1.70
CA TYR A 148 -3.36 -2.30 2.75
C TYR A 148 -4.25 -3.03 3.75
N GLN A 149 -3.69 -4.03 4.45
CA GLN A 149 -4.33 -4.70 5.56
C GLN A 149 -3.38 -4.77 6.75
N ILE A 150 -3.79 -4.21 7.88
CA ILE A 150 -3.05 -4.37 9.14
C ILE A 150 -3.23 -5.81 9.62
N ILE A 151 -2.12 -6.45 9.93
CA ILE A 151 -2.11 -7.81 10.45
C ILE A 151 -1.37 -7.89 11.78
N LYS A 152 -1.79 -8.82 12.62
CA LYS A 152 -1.05 -9.24 13.83
C LYS A 152 -0.49 -10.63 13.57
N VAL A 153 0.78 -10.69 13.20
CA VAL A 153 1.43 -11.94 12.83
C VAL A 153 2.02 -12.62 14.06
N THR A 154 1.73 -13.91 14.18
CA THR A 154 2.46 -14.83 15.05
C THR A 154 3.47 -15.59 14.20
N TYR A 155 4.75 -15.23 14.33
CA TYR A 155 5.85 -15.94 13.69
C TYR A 155 6.26 -17.12 14.56
N ILE A 156 6.21 -18.35 14.02
CA ILE A 156 6.63 -19.58 14.69
C ILE A 156 7.92 -20.06 14.01
N ASN A 157 9.02 -20.00 14.72
CA ASN A 157 10.30 -20.53 14.20
C ASN A 157 10.32 -22.06 14.28
N THR A 158 10.47 -22.69 13.11
CA THR A 158 10.59 -24.15 12.98
C THR A 158 12.05 -24.62 12.96
N GLY A 159 13.03 -23.68 13.03
CA GLY A 159 14.46 -23.97 13.10
C GLY A 159 14.91 -24.64 14.39
N LYS A 160 16.22 -24.64 14.64
CA LYS A 160 16.81 -25.26 15.84
C LYS A 160 16.33 -24.65 17.15
N LYS A 161 16.24 -23.31 17.18
CA LYS A 161 15.69 -22.58 18.34
C LYS A 161 14.19 -22.41 18.16
N ARG A 162 13.39 -23.15 18.92
CA ARG A 162 11.93 -22.98 18.91
C ARG A 162 11.56 -21.70 19.65
N TYR A 163 10.98 -20.74 18.95
CA TYR A 163 10.44 -19.52 19.54
C TYR A 163 9.18 -19.08 18.79
N LYS A 164 8.45 -18.21 19.45
CA LYS A 164 7.23 -17.60 18.91
C LYS A 164 7.26 -16.12 19.27
N ILE A 165 7.12 -15.27 18.25
CA ILE A 165 6.99 -13.82 18.44
C ILE A 165 5.71 -13.32 17.79
N LYS A 166 5.10 -12.31 18.38
CA LYS A 166 3.86 -11.70 17.85
C LYS A 166 4.11 -10.22 17.61
N ARG A 167 3.93 -9.76 16.36
CA ARG A 167 4.20 -8.39 15.91
C ARG A 167 3.13 -7.90 14.95
N TYR A 168 3.01 -6.60 14.83
CA TYR A 168 2.23 -5.99 13.76
C TYR A 168 2.99 -6.09 12.43
N GLY A 169 2.23 -6.14 11.34
CA GLY A 169 2.69 -6.08 9.97
C GLY A 169 1.64 -5.45 9.08
N ILE A 170 2.01 -5.18 7.84
CA ILE A 170 1.09 -4.71 6.81
C ILE A 170 1.21 -5.62 5.60
N LEU A 171 0.10 -6.19 5.16
CA LEU A 171 0.00 -6.73 3.80
C LEU A 171 -0.32 -5.58 2.86
N ILE A 172 0.41 -5.52 1.75
CA ILE A 172 0.19 -4.56 0.67
C ILE A 172 -0.40 -5.30 -0.52
N GLU A 173 -1.43 -4.73 -1.12
CA GLU A 173 -2.07 -5.21 -2.34
C GLU A 173 -1.03 -5.51 -3.44
N ASP A 174 -1.22 -6.58 -4.21
CA ASP A 174 -0.36 -6.85 -5.37
C ASP A 174 -0.54 -5.75 -6.44
N GLU A 175 0.54 -5.37 -7.10
CA GLU A 175 0.50 -4.31 -8.10
C GLU A 175 -0.34 -4.66 -9.33
N LYS A 176 -0.54 -5.95 -9.62
CA LYS A 176 -1.43 -6.41 -10.69
C LYS A 176 -2.90 -6.22 -10.31
N ASP A 177 -3.24 -6.40 -9.02
CA ASP A 177 -4.60 -6.13 -8.52
C ASP A 177 -4.88 -4.63 -8.53
N VAL A 178 -3.88 -3.79 -8.17
CA VAL A 178 -3.98 -2.33 -8.34
C VAL A 178 -4.22 -1.97 -9.80
N ALA A 179 -3.43 -2.56 -10.72
CA ALA A 179 -3.55 -2.30 -12.14
C ALA A 179 -4.92 -2.72 -12.68
N LYS A 180 -5.39 -3.93 -12.33
CA LYS A 180 -6.73 -4.41 -12.70
C LYS A 180 -7.83 -3.46 -12.23
N ARG A 181 -7.78 -3.02 -10.97
CA ARG A 181 -8.75 -2.10 -10.36
C ARG A 181 -8.74 -0.71 -10.99
N LEU A 182 -7.61 -0.29 -11.56
CA LEU A 182 -7.43 0.99 -12.26
C LEU A 182 -7.54 0.86 -13.79
N GLU A 183 -8.04 -0.28 -14.28
CA GLU A 183 -8.23 -0.56 -15.72
C GLU A 183 -6.94 -0.39 -16.53
N GLY A 184 -5.83 -0.89 -15.96
CA GLY A 184 -4.51 -0.75 -16.55
C GLY A 184 -3.64 -2.01 -16.42
N VAL A 185 -2.40 -1.87 -16.78
CA VAL A 185 -1.38 -2.92 -16.67
C VAL A 185 -0.13 -2.39 -15.96
N THR A 186 0.56 -3.29 -15.27
CA THR A 186 1.86 -2.97 -14.70
C THR A 186 2.93 -3.03 -15.79
N ARG A 187 3.83 -2.06 -15.81
CA ARG A 187 5.02 -2.10 -16.65
C ARG A 187 6.21 -1.54 -15.90
N ASP A 188 7.35 -2.19 -16.02
CA ASP A 188 8.61 -1.65 -15.56
C ASP A 188 9.15 -0.69 -16.63
N THR A 189 9.15 0.60 -16.31
CA THR A 189 9.60 1.68 -17.21
C THR A 189 10.67 2.52 -16.52
N PHE A 190 11.86 1.95 -16.42
CA PHE A 190 13.01 2.70 -15.91
C PHE A 190 13.29 3.92 -16.82
N GLY A 191 13.47 5.10 -16.19
CA GLY A 191 13.72 6.32 -16.95
C GLY A 191 12.47 7.02 -17.50
N LEU A 192 11.26 6.67 -17.01
CA LEU A 192 10.03 7.38 -17.39
C LEU A 192 10.16 8.88 -17.03
N ALA A 193 9.92 9.74 -18.00
CA ALA A 193 9.96 11.18 -17.79
C ALA A 193 8.63 11.69 -17.20
N TRP A 194 8.67 12.79 -16.46
CA TRP A 194 7.50 13.39 -15.81
C TRP A 194 6.35 13.68 -16.78
N ASN A 195 6.67 14.20 -17.97
CA ASN A 195 5.69 14.58 -18.99
C ASN A 195 4.97 13.37 -19.64
N ASN A 196 5.42 12.15 -19.39
CA ASN A 196 4.77 10.94 -19.87
C ASN A 196 3.75 10.40 -18.86
N ILE A 197 3.65 11.02 -17.68
CA ILE A 197 2.77 10.59 -16.61
C ILE A 197 1.61 11.56 -16.52
N GLN A 198 0.42 11.08 -16.23
CA GLN A 198 -0.74 11.93 -15.99
C GLN A 198 -0.40 12.99 -14.93
N ALA A 199 -0.42 14.25 -15.32
CA ALA A 199 0.02 15.37 -14.49
C ALA A 199 -0.66 15.39 -13.11
N LYS A 200 -1.98 15.15 -13.07
CA LYS A 200 -2.75 15.13 -11.82
C LYS A 200 -2.32 14.01 -10.87
N SER A 201 -1.97 12.83 -11.38
CA SER A 201 -1.55 11.71 -10.52
C SER A 201 -0.17 11.96 -9.92
N VAL A 202 0.75 12.50 -10.70
CA VAL A 202 2.11 12.78 -10.25
C VAL A 202 2.17 13.98 -9.31
N GLU A 203 1.40 15.01 -9.59
CA GLU A 203 1.29 16.20 -8.74
C GLU A 203 0.71 15.85 -7.37
N LEU A 204 -0.38 15.05 -7.34
CA LEU A 204 -0.98 14.60 -6.09
C LEU A 204 -0.02 13.68 -5.31
N ALA A 205 0.70 12.78 -6.00
CA ALA A 205 1.70 11.93 -5.37
C ALA A 205 2.82 12.79 -4.75
N ALA A 206 3.39 13.76 -5.47
CA ALA A 206 4.44 14.64 -4.97
C ALA A 206 3.96 15.49 -3.78
N SER A 207 2.73 16.02 -3.87
CA SER A 207 2.12 16.82 -2.79
C SER A 207 1.88 15.99 -1.53
N TYR A 208 1.44 14.75 -1.69
CA TYR A 208 1.27 13.82 -0.57
C TYR A 208 2.61 13.44 0.07
N GLN A 209 3.63 13.14 -0.75
CA GLN A 209 4.97 12.84 -0.25
C GLN A 209 5.54 14.00 0.59
N TYR A 210 5.33 15.25 0.13
CA TYR A 210 5.68 16.43 0.92
C TYR A 210 4.88 16.52 2.23
N MET A 211 3.56 16.32 2.18
CA MET A 211 2.69 16.37 3.36
C MET A 211 3.17 15.44 4.47
N ILE A 212 3.56 14.21 4.12
CA ILE A 212 4.05 13.21 5.08
C ILE A 212 5.56 13.29 5.36
N GLY A 213 6.28 14.26 4.77
CA GLY A 213 7.73 14.40 4.92
C GLY A 213 8.51 13.23 4.33
N ASN A 214 8.06 12.65 3.22
CA ASN A 214 8.79 11.57 2.56
C ASN A 214 9.64 12.11 1.41
N THR A 215 10.94 11.96 1.52
CA THR A 215 11.92 12.33 0.49
C THR A 215 12.59 11.12 -0.18
N ASP A 216 12.21 9.90 0.22
CA ASP A 216 12.76 8.66 -0.37
C ASP A 216 11.92 8.17 -1.55
N TRP A 217 11.73 9.03 -2.55
CA TRP A 217 11.03 8.67 -3.78
C TRP A 217 11.66 9.30 -5.01
N SER A 218 11.42 8.71 -6.19
CA SER A 218 11.95 9.24 -7.45
C SER A 218 11.23 8.65 -8.64
N ILE A 219 10.74 9.49 -9.56
CA ILE A 219 10.13 9.06 -10.80
C ILE A 219 11.17 8.42 -11.73
N PRO A 220 12.29 9.07 -12.07
CA PRO A 220 13.26 8.48 -13.00
C PRO A 220 13.84 7.16 -12.51
N MET A 221 13.99 7.00 -11.19
CA MET A 221 14.54 5.78 -10.57
C MET A 221 13.46 4.76 -10.20
N GLN A 222 12.19 5.06 -10.43
CA GLN A 222 11.04 4.25 -9.98
C GLN A 222 11.13 3.87 -8.48
N ARG A 223 11.68 4.78 -7.68
CA ARG A 223 11.86 4.54 -6.25
C ARG A 223 10.56 4.91 -5.53
N ASN A 224 10.00 3.95 -4.80
CA ASN A 224 8.80 4.10 -3.97
C ASN A 224 7.58 4.65 -4.73
N LEU A 225 7.55 4.38 -6.04
CA LEU A 225 6.46 4.63 -6.97
C LEU A 225 6.24 3.40 -7.83
N LYS A 226 4.98 3.14 -8.17
CA LYS A 226 4.58 2.19 -9.20
C LYS A 226 3.84 2.93 -10.31
N PHE A 227 4.05 2.48 -11.53
CA PHE A 227 3.41 3.07 -12.69
C PHE A 227 2.42 2.08 -13.29
N ILE A 228 1.18 2.53 -13.41
CA ILE A 228 0.10 1.78 -14.04
C ILE A 228 -0.20 2.44 -15.38
N HIS A 229 -0.09 1.67 -16.45
CA HIS A 229 -0.43 2.13 -17.79
C HIS A 229 -1.90 1.82 -18.08
N ARG A 230 -2.72 2.85 -18.22
CA ARG A 230 -4.12 2.72 -18.68
C ARG A 230 -4.13 2.59 -20.19
N VAL A 231 -4.46 1.40 -20.67
CA VAL A 231 -4.33 1.07 -22.11
C VAL A 231 -5.29 1.89 -22.95
N ASP A 232 -6.50 2.13 -22.48
CA ASP A 232 -7.56 2.80 -23.26
C ASP A 232 -7.31 4.30 -23.44
N SER A 233 -6.65 4.96 -22.47
CA SER A 233 -6.33 6.39 -22.53
C SER A 233 -4.86 6.66 -22.85
N ASP A 234 -4.03 5.62 -22.93
CA ASP A 234 -2.56 5.70 -23.06
C ASP A 234 -1.90 6.56 -21.98
N GLU A 235 -2.51 6.60 -20.79
CA GLU A 235 -2.04 7.38 -19.65
C GLU A 235 -1.22 6.52 -18.69
N TRP A 236 -0.19 7.12 -18.11
CA TRP A 236 0.58 6.54 -17.01
C TRP A 236 0.17 7.17 -15.69
N LEU A 237 -0.21 6.35 -14.72
CA LEU A 237 -0.54 6.80 -13.36
C LEU A 237 0.64 6.53 -12.42
N ALA A 238 1.04 7.54 -11.65
CA ALA A 238 2.03 7.39 -10.57
C ALA A 238 1.34 7.02 -9.25
N ILE A 239 1.65 5.84 -8.71
CA ILE A 239 1.07 5.33 -7.47
C ILE A 239 2.17 5.21 -6.41
N PRO A 240 2.20 6.08 -5.39
CA PRO A 240 3.20 6.02 -4.33
C PRO A 240 2.95 4.84 -3.39
N TYR A 241 4.04 4.29 -2.88
CA TYR A 241 4.05 3.22 -1.88
C TYR A 241 5.37 3.24 -1.10
N ASP A 242 5.52 2.37 -0.06
CA ASP A 242 6.72 2.23 0.77
C ASP A 242 7.06 3.55 1.49
N PHE A 243 6.19 3.94 2.43
CA PHE A 243 6.27 5.22 3.15
C PHE A 243 7.12 5.14 4.43
N ASP A 244 7.87 4.06 4.64
CA ASP A 244 8.59 3.76 5.88
C ASP A 244 9.64 4.80 6.26
N MET A 245 10.22 5.52 5.28
CA MET A 245 11.23 6.56 5.50
C MET A 245 10.67 7.98 5.58
N SER A 246 9.35 8.13 5.71
CA SER A 246 8.70 9.44 5.86
C SER A 246 8.84 10.03 7.25
N GLY A 247 8.72 11.36 7.35
CA GLY A 247 8.65 12.08 8.63
C GLY A 247 7.45 11.67 9.48
N LEU A 248 6.33 11.28 8.86
CA LEU A 248 5.15 10.72 9.53
C LEU A 248 5.50 9.43 10.28
N VAL A 249 6.26 8.54 9.68
CA VAL A 249 6.71 7.28 10.29
C VAL A 249 7.85 7.52 11.26
N SER A 250 8.85 8.30 10.85
CA SER A 250 10.03 8.70 11.63
C SER A 250 10.69 7.53 12.38
N PRO A 251 11.12 6.47 11.66
CA PRO A 251 11.71 5.31 12.29
C PRO A 251 13.10 5.67 12.86
N THR A 252 13.47 5.08 14.00
CA THR A 252 14.75 5.33 14.65
C THR A 252 15.98 4.91 13.83
N TYR A 253 15.78 4.06 12.83
CA TYR A 253 16.81 3.65 11.89
C TYR A 253 16.80 4.47 10.57
N GLY A 254 15.88 5.42 10.46
CA GLY A 254 15.74 6.25 9.27
C GLY A 254 16.86 7.27 9.16
N ILE A 255 17.26 7.54 7.92
CA ILE A 255 18.30 8.52 7.59
C ILE A 255 17.69 9.51 6.60
N PRO A 256 17.81 10.84 6.84
CA PRO A 256 17.40 11.84 5.87
C PRO A 256 18.10 11.63 4.53
N ASN A 257 17.47 12.04 3.45
CA ASN A 257 18.07 11.95 2.13
C ASN A 257 19.32 12.85 2.07
N PRO A 258 20.52 12.27 1.88
CA PRO A 258 21.77 13.05 1.94
C PRO A 258 21.96 14.00 0.73
N ASP A 259 21.17 13.83 -0.33
CA ASP A 259 21.22 14.67 -1.52
C ASP A 259 20.35 15.94 -1.37
N LEU A 260 19.66 16.11 -0.23
CA LEU A 260 18.77 17.23 0.05
C LEU A 260 19.24 18.01 1.28
N PRO A 261 18.97 19.32 1.35
CA PRO A 261 19.36 20.18 2.48
C PRO A 261 18.41 19.99 3.68
N ILE A 262 18.27 18.75 4.16
CA ILE A 262 17.47 18.38 5.31
C ILE A 262 18.31 17.61 6.32
N SER A 263 18.14 17.88 7.60
CA SER A 263 18.86 17.26 8.71
C SER A 263 18.04 16.20 9.46
N SER A 264 16.73 16.19 9.24
CA SER A 264 15.80 15.30 9.92
C SER A 264 14.76 14.73 8.94
N LEU A 265 14.30 13.50 9.17
CA LEU A 265 13.15 12.92 8.44
C LEU A 265 11.87 13.76 8.59
N LYS A 266 11.74 14.53 9.65
CA LYS A 266 10.56 15.38 9.91
C LYS A 266 10.56 16.68 9.11
N GLU A 267 11.69 17.05 8.52
CA GLU A 267 11.76 18.19 7.63
C GLU A 267 11.11 17.85 6.29
N ARG A 268 10.26 18.74 5.81
CA ARG A 268 9.59 18.59 4.52
C ARG A 268 10.42 19.24 3.43
N TYR A 269 10.61 18.55 2.33
CA TYR A 269 11.25 19.07 1.14
C TYR A 269 10.45 18.70 -0.09
N TYR A 270 10.02 19.69 -0.87
CA TYR A 270 9.20 19.43 -2.04
C TYR A 270 10.09 19.03 -3.23
N GLN A 271 9.82 17.87 -3.79
CA GLN A 271 10.56 17.29 -4.91
C GLN A 271 9.72 17.22 -6.20
N GLY A 272 8.56 17.89 -6.24
CA GLY A 272 7.77 18.01 -7.47
C GLY A 272 8.48 18.87 -8.50
N GLU A 273 8.29 18.58 -9.78
CA GLU A 273 8.87 19.36 -10.88
C GLU A 273 8.28 20.76 -10.95
N GLN A 274 7.01 20.90 -10.60
CA GLN A 274 6.28 22.17 -10.55
C GLN A 274 5.52 22.27 -9.24
N MET A 275 5.24 23.50 -8.82
CA MET A 275 4.39 23.76 -7.64
C MET A 275 3.00 23.16 -7.86
N PRO A 276 2.35 22.68 -6.79
CA PRO A 276 1.00 22.13 -6.90
C PRO A 276 0.00 23.16 -7.45
N SER A 277 -0.88 22.70 -8.32
CA SER A 277 -1.96 23.51 -8.87
C SER A 277 -2.94 23.99 -7.81
N ALA A 278 -3.70 25.05 -8.11
CA ALA A 278 -4.75 25.54 -7.21
C ALA A 278 -5.81 24.44 -6.93
N GLU A 279 -6.06 23.51 -7.88
CA GLU A 279 -6.97 22.38 -7.69
C GLU A 279 -6.43 21.40 -6.64
N THR A 280 -5.17 21.03 -6.70
CA THR A 280 -4.54 20.12 -5.73
C THR A 280 -4.47 20.77 -4.33
N ILE A 281 -4.12 22.05 -4.25
CA ILE A 281 -4.14 22.80 -2.98
C ILE A 281 -5.55 22.83 -2.40
N ALA A 282 -6.57 23.11 -3.22
CA ALA A 282 -7.97 23.13 -2.78
C ALA A 282 -8.43 21.73 -2.29
N LEU A 283 -8.04 20.65 -2.98
CA LEU A 283 -8.31 19.27 -2.57
C LEU A 283 -7.71 18.99 -1.18
N LEU A 284 -6.42 19.31 -0.97
CA LEU A 284 -5.74 19.10 0.31
C LEU A 284 -6.43 19.88 1.44
N LYS A 285 -6.78 21.16 1.22
CA LYS A 285 -7.52 21.98 2.18
C LYS A 285 -8.89 21.37 2.51
N ALA A 286 -9.62 20.93 1.50
CA ALA A 286 -10.93 20.29 1.68
C ALA A 286 -10.84 18.97 2.47
N LYS A 287 -9.74 18.25 2.37
CA LYS A 287 -9.51 16.98 3.05
C LYS A 287 -8.88 17.11 4.44
N LYS A 288 -8.46 18.30 4.89
CA LYS A 288 -7.85 18.55 6.21
C LYS A 288 -8.61 17.85 7.34
N SER A 289 -9.90 18.13 7.47
CA SER A 289 -10.72 17.58 8.55
C SER A 289 -10.78 16.05 8.53
N ALA A 290 -10.92 15.44 7.34
CA ALA A 290 -10.96 14.00 7.18
C ALA A 290 -9.61 13.35 7.55
N ILE A 291 -8.50 13.91 7.08
CA ILE A 291 -7.14 13.44 7.36
C ILE A 291 -6.84 13.51 8.86
N LEU A 292 -7.07 14.65 9.49
CA LEU A 292 -6.83 14.82 10.94
C LEU A 292 -7.74 13.93 11.79
N LYS A 293 -8.99 13.73 11.35
CA LYS A 293 -9.91 12.78 12.00
C LYS A 293 -9.38 11.34 11.90
N ARG A 294 -8.85 10.92 10.74
CA ARG A 294 -8.23 9.60 10.56
C ARG A 294 -7.11 9.37 11.58
N CYS A 295 -6.23 10.35 11.80
CA CYS A 295 -5.18 10.24 12.81
C CYS A 295 -5.74 9.98 14.22
N LYS A 296 -6.79 10.70 14.63
CA LYS A 296 -7.45 10.51 15.93
C LYS A 296 -8.13 9.16 16.07
N ASP A 297 -8.74 8.68 15.00
CA ASP A 297 -9.52 7.43 14.98
C ASP A 297 -8.70 6.18 14.75
N PHE A 298 -7.41 6.29 14.43
CA PHE A 298 -6.52 5.15 14.18
C PHE A 298 -6.11 4.45 15.49
N LYS A 299 -7.09 3.80 16.13
CA LYS A 299 -7.00 3.25 17.51
C LYS A 299 -5.97 2.12 17.71
N VAL A 300 -5.44 1.54 16.63
CA VAL A 300 -4.33 0.57 16.71
C VAL A 300 -3.02 1.22 17.15
N LEU A 301 -2.83 2.52 16.92
CA LEU A 301 -1.77 3.32 17.52
C LEU A 301 -2.14 3.75 18.95
N SER A 302 -1.16 3.86 19.84
CA SER A 302 -1.34 4.45 21.16
C SER A 302 -1.77 5.91 21.08
N ALA A 303 -2.35 6.44 22.17
CA ALA A 303 -2.78 7.84 22.22
C ALA A 303 -1.60 8.81 21.93
N THR A 304 -0.42 8.54 22.51
CA THR A 304 0.79 9.35 22.29
C THR A 304 1.17 9.39 20.81
N HIS A 305 1.25 8.21 20.16
CA HIS A 305 1.63 8.16 18.75
C HIS A 305 0.56 8.76 17.82
N ARG A 306 -0.72 8.68 18.20
CA ARG A 306 -1.77 9.39 17.45
C ARG A 306 -1.65 10.91 17.56
N SER A 307 -1.31 11.44 18.75
CA SER A 307 -1.05 12.87 18.93
C SER A 307 0.15 13.31 18.09
N GLU A 308 1.25 12.59 18.15
CA GLU A 308 2.46 12.93 17.39
C GLU A 308 2.21 13.00 15.87
N VAL A 309 1.49 12.04 15.30
CA VAL A 309 1.17 12.06 13.86
C VAL A 309 0.12 13.12 13.52
N TYR A 310 -0.82 13.41 14.44
CA TYR A 310 -1.77 14.48 14.28
C TYR A 310 -1.07 15.83 14.25
N ASP A 311 -0.22 16.12 15.23
CA ASP A 311 0.51 17.40 15.34
C ASP A 311 1.44 17.61 14.13
N PHE A 312 2.09 16.53 13.68
CA PHE A 312 2.92 16.57 12.47
C PHE A 312 2.12 16.93 11.22
N LEU A 313 0.91 16.39 11.05
CA LEU A 313 0.08 16.70 9.89
C LEU A 313 -0.64 18.04 10.03
N ASP A 314 -1.02 18.42 11.24
CA ASP A 314 -1.67 19.72 11.48
C ASP A 314 -0.71 20.87 11.13
N SER A 315 0.59 20.75 11.48
CA SER A 315 1.60 21.74 11.07
C SER A 315 1.70 21.89 9.54
N PHE A 316 1.54 20.81 8.76
CA PHE A 316 1.46 20.94 7.30
C PHE A 316 0.25 21.76 6.86
N PHE A 317 -0.90 21.55 7.49
CA PHE A 317 -2.10 22.31 7.14
C PHE A 317 -2.03 23.78 7.58
N GLU A 318 -1.34 24.08 8.68
CA GLU A 318 -1.03 25.45 9.06
C GLU A 318 -0.19 26.16 7.99
N ASP A 319 0.88 25.51 7.51
CA ASP A 319 1.71 26.04 6.41
C ASP A 319 0.91 26.18 5.11
N LEU A 320 0.01 25.22 4.82
CA LEU A 320 -0.83 25.25 3.62
C LEU A 320 -1.86 26.40 3.67
N GLU A 321 -2.39 26.69 4.82
CA GLU A 321 -3.33 27.82 5.05
C GLU A 321 -2.60 29.17 4.99
N ALA A 322 -1.37 29.23 5.53
CA ALA A 322 -0.49 30.41 5.46
C ALA A 322 0.07 30.67 4.07
N GLY A 323 0.00 29.69 3.15
CA GLY A 323 0.59 29.79 1.82
C GLY A 323 2.11 29.58 1.78
N THR A 324 2.69 29.01 2.82
CA THR A 324 4.12 28.70 2.95
C THR A 324 4.46 27.25 2.65
N ALA A 325 3.45 26.35 2.57
CA ALA A 325 3.67 24.96 2.18
C ALA A 325 4.30 24.87 0.76
N PHE A 326 5.08 23.81 0.54
CA PHE A 326 5.80 23.50 -0.70
C PHE A 326 6.94 24.48 -1.06
N LEU A 327 7.15 25.53 -0.29
CA LEU A 327 8.31 26.40 -0.47
C LEU A 327 9.51 25.72 0.20
N ASN A 328 10.49 25.35 -0.61
CA ASN A 328 11.80 24.98 -0.06
C ASN A 328 12.48 26.25 0.39
N GLU A 329 13.03 26.30 1.61
CA GLU A 329 13.86 27.44 2.01
C GLU A 329 15.00 27.58 0.99
N GLN A 330 15.07 28.74 0.35
CA GLN A 330 16.18 29.07 -0.53
C GLN A 330 17.36 29.40 0.39
N GLU A 331 18.49 28.71 0.20
CA GLU A 331 19.77 29.09 0.78
C GLU A 331 20.21 30.50 0.31
#